data_c97095ae0bd0920f26a1b1f692b56d14
#
_entry.id   c97095ae0bd0920f26a1b1f692b56d14
#
_cell.length_a   1.000
_cell.length_b   1.000
_cell.length_c   1.000
_cell.angle_alpha   90.00
_cell.angle_beta   90.00
_cell.angle_gamma   90.00
#
_symmetry.space_group_name_H-M   'P 1'
#
loop_
_entity.id
_entity.type
_entity.pdbx_description
1 polymer ?
#
loop_
_entity_poly.entity_id
_entity_poly.type
_entity_poly.pdbx_seq_one_letter_code
_entity_poly.pdbx_strand_id
1 'polypeptide(L)'
;MPRVGIVAGPDAGHAFPAFALAELFAGAGYGVVVYTGKRWLKQAARSGIPALELPGLTALADDDDGDAGDKLSGRAARIARALEPSLISEGVDLVTSDVITLGGGWAAELAGVPWVECSPHPLYDASRGLPPVGSGLAVGTGPRGRLRDSLMRAATGRSIRLGERQRAAARTAIGLPPGPCPAARLVATLPALEVRRPDWPARTHIVRPLLWEPTNDVFDIPPGDGPLIMVAPSTAATGADDMVSTVLGGLGALRRDIRVVVSGLDLDDATIAAICTRAGLPTGSVVTGLARQDRLLASGEVATVICGSGHGILAKSLSHGVPVVTIPGGGDQWELANRVSRLGAGTLVRPVTEPAVTAAVRTVLDDRAHTAAAARIAASATGLVTPVQVVDRILRRGADTARMGSTPCE
;
A
#
# COMPACT_ATOMS: atom_id res chain seq x y z
N MET A 1 -8.08 23.82 17.43
CA MET A 1 -7.49 23.21 16.24
C MET A 1 -7.93 21.76 16.20
N PRO A 2 -8.61 21.27 15.17
CA PRO A 2 -9.06 19.88 15.16
C PRO A 2 -7.88 18.91 15.20
N ARG A 3 -8.07 17.77 15.87
CA ARG A 3 -7.06 16.74 16.04
C ARG A 3 -7.48 15.45 15.34
N VAL A 4 -6.59 14.90 14.51
CA VAL A 4 -6.82 13.68 13.74
C VAL A 4 -6.01 12.54 14.34
N GLY A 5 -6.70 11.47 14.75
CA GLY A 5 -6.10 10.19 15.09
C GLY A 5 -5.90 9.34 13.82
N ILE A 6 -4.71 8.79 13.63
CA ILE A 6 -4.38 7.97 12.46
C ILE A 6 -4.01 6.58 12.96
N VAL A 7 -4.74 5.54 12.51
CA VAL A 7 -4.57 4.18 13.02
C VAL A 7 -4.14 3.24 11.89
N ALA A 8 -2.99 2.60 12.05
CA ALA A 8 -2.47 1.64 11.08
C ALA A 8 -1.72 0.49 11.77
N GLY A 9 -1.67 -0.66 11.10
CA GLY A 9 -0.94 -1.85 11.56
C GLY A 9 0.60 -1.68 11.52
N PRO A 10 1.33 -2.70 11.97
CA PRO A 10 2.78 -2.65 12.12
C PRO A 10 3.56 -2.84 10.82
N ASP A 11 2.89 -3.26 9.74
CA ASP A 11 3.55 -3.52 8.47
C ASP A 11 3.90 -2.21 7.75
N ALA A 12 5.08 -2.14 7.12
CA ALA A 12 5.55 -0.96 6.42
C ALA A 12 4.56 -0.44 5.36
N GLY A 13 3.88 -1.37 4.65
CA GLY A 13 2.87 -1.04 3.63
C GLY A 13 1.65 -0.30 4.16
N HIS A 14 1.41 -0.32 5.48
CA HIS A 14 0.29 0.35 6.16
C HIS A 14 0.76 1.49 7.07
N ALA A 15 1.88 1.31 7.77
CA ALA A 15 2.44 2.33 8.65
C ALA A 15 2.97 3.55 7.87
N PHE A 16 3.66 3.36 6.74
CA PHE A 16 4.20 4.46 5.95
C PHE A 16 3.11 5.36 5.34
N PRO A 17 2.03 4.83 4.76
CA PRO A 17 0.88 5.65 4.39
C PRO A 17 0.26 6.43 5.54
N ALA A 18 0.23 5.87 6.76
CA ALA A 18 -0.25 6.59 7.94
C ALA A 18 0.66 7.76 8.31
N PHE A 19 1.99 7.61 8.20
CA PHE A 19 2.92 8.71 8.40
C PHE A 19 2.81 9.78 7.31
N ALA A 20 2.61 9.38 6.05
CA ALA A 20 2.33 10.34 4.98
C ALA A 20 1.05 11.16 5.25
N LEU A 21 0.00 10.52 5.75
CA LEU A 21 -1.21 11.23 6.19
C LEU A 21 -0.94 12.19 7.34
N ALA A 22 -0.13 11.78 8.32
CA ALA A 22 0.24 12.63 9.44
C ALA A 22 0.95 13.90 8.99
N GLU A 23 1.91 13.79 8.07
CA GLU A 23 2.61 14.94 7.50
C GLU A 23 1.64 15.86 6.72
N LEU A 24 0.73 15.28 5.92
CA LEU A 24 -0.27 16.05 5.17
C LEU A 24 -1.22 16.82 6.09
N PHE A 25 -1.72 16.19 7.15
CA PHE A 25 -2.62 16.84 8.10
C PHE A 25 -1.88 17.86 8.96
N ALA A 26 -0.69 17.56 9.46
CA ALA A 26 0.12 18.52 10.20
C ALA A 26 0.48 19.74 9.35
N GLY A 27 0.86 19.54 8.09
CA GLY A 27 1.13 20.62 7.13
C GLY A 27 -0.10 21.48 6.81
N ALA A 28 -1.31 20.93 6.96
CA ALA A 28 -2.58 21.65 6.83
C ALA A 28 -3.05 22.30 8.14
N GLY A 29 -2.27 22.18 9.20
CA GLY A 29 -2.54 22.81 10.49
C GLY A 29 -3.42 21.99 11.44
N TYR A 30 -3.57 20.68 11.24
CA TYR A 30 -4.25 19.79 12.18
C TYR A 30 -3.29 19.34 13.30
N GLY A 31 -3.81 19.14 14.50
CA GLY A 31 -3.15 18.28 15.49
C GLY A 31 -3.19 16.83 15.00
N VAL A 32 -2.11 16.07 15.17
CA VAL A 32 -2.07 14.67 14.72
C VAL A 32 -1.53 13.76 15.82
N VAL A 33 -2.03 12.53 15.87
CA VAL A 33 -1.44 11.43 16.63
C VAL A 33 -1.58 10.14 15.82
N VAL A 34 -0.47 9.39 15.65
CA VAL A 34 -0.46 8.12 14.91
C VAL A 34 -0.40 6.97 15.89
N TYR A 35 -1.31 6.00 15.74
CA TYR A 35 -1.30 4.74 16.49
C TYR A 35 -0.84 3.62 15.56
N THR A 36 0.31 3.01 15.85
CA THR A 36 0.91 1.99 14.99
C THR A 36 1.78 1.00 15.76
N GLY A 37 2.48 0.10 15.06
CA GLY A 37 3.35 -0.88 15.68
C GLY A 37 4.57 -0.25 16.36
N LYS A 38 4.95 -0.75 17.53
CA LYS A 38 6.08 -0.30 18.36
C LYS A 38 7.39 -0.14 17.57
N ARG A 39 7.60 -1.00 16.55
CA ARG A 39 8.82 -0.98 15.71
C ARG A 39 9.05 0.37 15.00
N TRP A 40 8.00 1.16 14.78
CA TRP A 40 8.05 2.42 14.03
C TRP A 40 8.13 3.68 14.89
N LEU A 41 7.96 3.56 16.22
CA LEU A 41 7.89 4.74 17.10
C LEU A 41 9.19 5.58 17.09
N LYS A 42 10.35 4.90 17.05
CA LYS A 42 11.64 5.61 16.94
C LYS A 42 11.77 6.37 15.64
N GLN A 43 11.28 5.78 14.55
CA GLN A 43 11.33 6.38 13.22
C GLN A 43 10.38 7.59 13.13
N ALA A 44 9.15 7.44 13.63
CA ALA A 44 8.19 8.54 13.72
C ALA A 44 8.77 9.73 14.52
N ALA A 45 9.39 9.45 15.68
CA ALA A 45 10.01 10.48 16.49
C ALA A 45 11.15 11.23 15.76
N ARG A 46 11.99 10.52 14.97
CA ARG A 46 13.02 11.15 14.15
C ARG A 46 12.47 12.07 13.07
N SER A 47 11.27 11.76 12.58
CA SER A 47 10.54 12.58 11.59
C SER A 47 9.63 13.64 12.23
N GLY A 48 9.66 13.79 13.57
CA GLY A 48 8.81 14.75 14.27
C GLY A 48 7.32 14.41 14.27
N ILE A 49 6.95 13.16 13.98
CA ILE A 49 5.55 12.71 13.94
C ILE A 49 5.17 12.17 15.33
N PRO A 50 4.15 12.76 16.01
CA PRO A 50 3.62 12.21 17.25
C PRO A 50 3.03 10.82 17.02
N ALA A 51 3.61 9.80 17.65
CA ALA A 51 3.16 8.42 17.48
C ALA A 51 3.14 7.67 18.82
N LEU A 52 2.13 6.83 18.97
CA LEU A 52 1.90 5.94 20.11
C LEU A 52 1.80 4.49 19.63
N GLU A 53 2.14 3.57 20.51
CA GLU A 53 1.90 2.16 20.24
C GLU A 53 0.40 1.88 20.16
N LEU A 54 -0.04 1.19 19.12
CA LEU A 54 -1.44 0.79 18.94
C LEU A 54 -1.80 -0.27 20.00
N PRO A 55 -2.67 0.05 20.98
CA PRO A 55 -3.04 -0.91 22.00
C PRO A 55 -3.85 -2.07 21.42
N GLY A 56 -3.72 -3.26 22.02
CA GLY A 56 -4.43 -4.47 21.56
C GLY A 56 -3.88 -5.10 20.29
N LEU A 57 -2.75 -4.61 19.76
CA LEU A 57 -2.10 -5.16 18.57
C LEU A 57 -1.36 -6.48 18.84
N THR A 58 -0.90 -6.70 20.06
CA THR A 58 -0.18 -7.92 20.43
C THR A 58 -1.05 -9.15 20.20
N ALA A 59 -0.49 -10.15 19.49
CA ALA A 59 -1.14 -11.43 19.32
C ALA A 59 -1.31 -12.13 20.68
N LEU A 60 -2.45 -12.78 20.88
CA LEU A 60 -2.71 -13.65 22.02
C LEU A 60 -2.42 -15.10 21.64
N ALA A 61 -2.14 -15.94 22.64
CA ALA A 61 -1.87 -17.37 22.44
C ALA A 61 -3.01 -18.07 21.67
N ASP A 62 -4.25 -17.66 21.90
CA ASP A 62 -5.46 -18.24 21.30
C ASP A 62 -5.79 -17.64 19.90
N ASP A 63 -5.04 -16.64 19.44
CA ASP A 63 -5.26 -16.04 18.12
C ASP A 63 -5.05 -17.04 16.98
N ASP A 64 -4.33 -18.14 17.23
CA ASP A 64 -4.03 -19.15 16.21
C ASP A 64 -5.05 -20.29 16.11
N ASP A 65 -6.00 -20.40 17.04
CA ASP A 65 -7.02 -21.45 17.07
C ASP A 65 -8.22 -21.18 16.14
N GLY A 66 -8.43 -19.92 15.73
CA GLY A 66 -9.50 -19.52 14.83
C GLY A 66 -9.11 -19.46 13.36
N ASP A 67 -10.09 -19.38 12.47
CA ASP A 67 -9.81 -19.04 11.08
C ASP A 67 -9.38 -17.57 10.92
N ALA A 68 -8.87 -17.21 9.74
CA ALA A 68 -8.34 -15.87 9.49
C ALA A 68 -9.37 -14.74 9.72
N GLY A 69 -10.65 -14.99 9.46
CA GLY A 69 -11.72 -14.02 9.67
C GLY A 69 -12.00 -13.77 11.15
N ASP A 70 -12.03 -14.84 11.96
CA ASP A 70 -12.22 -14.76 13.41
C ASP A 70 -11.01 -14.06 14.08
N LYS A 71 -9.79 -14.42 13.69
CA LYS A 71 -8.57 -13.78 14.18
C LYS A 71 -8.57 -12.28 13.93
N LEU A 72 -8.84 -11.87 12.70
CA LEU A 72 -8.85 -10.45 12.31
C LEU A 72 -9.97 -9.70 13.04
N SER A 73 -11.16 -10.27 13.12
CA SER A 73 -12.32 -9.63 13.75
C SER A 73 -12.19 -9.57 15.28
N GLY A 74 -11.68 -10.62 15.91
CA GLY A 74 -11.39 -10.65 17.35
C GLY A 74 -10.31 -9.64 17.75
N ARG A 75 -9.22 -9.57 16.98
CA ARG A 75 -8.17 -8.57 17.17
C ARG A 75 -8.70 -7.15 17.00
N ALA A 76 -9.53 -6.92 15.98
CA ALA A 76 -10.16 -5.61 15.77
C ALA A 76 -11.02 -5.18 16.96
N ALA A 77 -11.79 -6.10 17.56
CA ALA A 77 -12.59 -5.82 18.73
C ALA A 77 -11.73 -5.48 19.97
N ARG A 78 -10.62 -6.20 20.17
CA ARG A 78 -9.66 -5.87 21.26
C ARG A 78 -9.00 -4.51 21.07
N ILE A 79 -8.53 -4.22 19.85
CA ILE A 79 -7.95 -2.91 19.50
C ILE A 79 -8.99 -1.82 19.77
N ALA A 80 -10.23 -1.99 19.33
CA ALA A 80 -11.28 -1.00 19.47
C ALA A 80 -11.50 -0.61 20.95
N ARG A 81 -11.70 -1.59 21.83
CA ARG A 81 -11.91 -1.35 23.27
C ARG A 81 -10.68 -0.75 23.95
N ALA A 82 -9.48 -1.16 23.55
CA ALA A 82 -8.25 -0.67 24.16
C ALA A 82 -7.86 0.73 23.68
N LEU A 83 -8.23 1.09 22.45
CA LEU A 83 -7.90 2.38 21.82
C LEU A 83 -8.91 3.48 22.16
N GLU A 84 -10.18 3.17 22.38
CA GLU A 84 -11.26 4.13 22.66
C GLU A 84 -10.87 5.14 23.76
N PRO A 85 -10.38 4.73 24.97
CA PRO A 85 -10.01 5.68 26.03
C PRO A 85 -8.88 6.63 25.59
N SER A 86 -7.95 6.15 24.78
CA SER A 86 -6.84 6.97 24.27
C SER A 86 -7.34 8.02 23.26
N LEU A 87 -8.28 7.69 22.39
CA LEU A 87 -8.89 8.66 21.47
C LEU A 87 -9.59 9.79 22.24
N ILE A 88 -10.31 9.44 23.29
CA ILE A 88 -11.00 10.41 24.16
C ILE A 88 -10.00 11.28 24.91
N SER A 89 -8.98 10.71 25.56
CA SER A 89 -7.99 11.45 26.34
C SER A 89 -7.12 12.37 25.49
N GLU A 90 -6.83 11.96 24.25
CA GLU A 90 -6.10 12.78 23.28
C GLU A 90 -6.97 13.85 22.61
N GLY A 91 -8.28 13.88 22.87
CA GLY A 91 -9.20 14.84 22.27
C GLY A 91 -9.25 14.74 20.75
N VAL A 92 -9.35 13.52 20.22
CA VAL A 92 -9.41 13.28 18.77
C VAL A 92 -10.77 13.66 18.23
N ASP A 93 -10.81 14.51 17.21
CA ASP A 93 -12.05 14.97 16.57
C ASP A 93 -12.45 14.10 15.34
N LEU A 94 -11.49 13.41 14.77
CA LEU A 94 -11.70 12.49 13.64
C LEU A 94 -10.61 11.41 13.61
N VAL A 95 -11.00 10.18 13.23
CA VAL A 95 -10.05 9.08 13.03
C VAL A 95 -9.91 8.75 11.56
N THR A 96 -8.68 8.57 11.05
CA THR A 96 -8.40 7.83 9.82
C THR A 96 -7.90 6.45 10.20
N SER A 97 -8.59 5.39 9.73
CA SER A 97 -8.25 4.00 10.03
C SER A 97 -7.86 3.26 8.77
N ASP A 98 -6.72 2.61 8.81
CA ASP A 98 -6.27 1.73 7.74
C ASP A 98 -7.26 0.57 7.51
N VAL A 99 -7.44 0.19 6.25
CA VAL A 99 -8.46 -0.78 5.79
C VAL A 99 -8.33 -2.16 6.42
N ILE A 100 -7.12 -2.61 6.77
CA ILE A 100 -6.90 -3.89 7.46
C ILE A 100 -6.85 -3.76 8.99
N THR A 101 -6.65 -2.54 9.50
CA THR A 101 -6.61 -2.25 10.94
C THR A 101 -8.00 -1.83 11.42
N LEU A 102 -8.98 -2.71 11.23
CA LEU A 102 -10.41 -2.44 11.46
C LEU A 102 -10.72 -1.84 12.83
N GLY A 103 -9.94 -2.22 13.86
CA GLY A 103 -10.14 -1.75 15.24
C GLY A 103 -10.04 -0.24 15.41
N GLY A 104 -9.34 0.47 14.53
CA GLY A 104 -9.24 1.94 14.57
C GLY A 104 -10.59 2.61 14.29
N GLY A 105 -11.28 2.23 13.22
CA GLY A 105 -12.61 2.72 12.90
C GLY A 105 -13.66 2.31 13.95
N TRP A 106 -13.56 1.07 14.49
CA TRP A 106 -14.46 0.62 15.55
C TRP A 106 -14.25 1.38 16.87
N ALA A 107 -12.99 1.72 17.20
CA ALA A 107 -12.70 2.57 18.36
C ALA A 107 -13.30 3.97 18.21
N ALA A 108 -13.23 4.53 17.00
CA ALA A 108 -13.85 5.82 16.70
C ALA A 108 -15.38 5.78 16.86
N GLU A 109 -16.03 4.70 16.40
CA GLU A 109 -17.48 4.52 16.59
C GLU A 109 -17.86 4.37 18.07
N LEU A 110 -17.06 3.65 18.88
CA LEU A 110 -17.25 3.57 20.33
C LEU A 110 -17.09 4.93 21.01
N ALA A 111 -16.12 5.72 20.60
CA ALA A 111 -15.86 7.06 21.13
C ALA A 111 -16.85 8.12 20.59
N GLY A 112 -17.76 7.76 19.67
CA GLY A 112 -18.67 8.72 19.04
C GLY A 112 -18.00 9.72 18.11
N VAL A 113 -16.82 9.40 17.58
CA VAL A 113 -16.00 10.26 16.72
C VAL A 113 -16.17 9.83 15.25
N PRO A 114 -16.37 10.76 14.29
CA PRO A 114 -16.42 10.42 12.88
C PRO A 114 -15.09 9.82 12.41
N TRP A 115 -15.16 8.89 11.46
CA TRP A 115 -13.96 8.26 10.95
C TRP A 115 -13.97 8.07 9.44
N VAL A 116 -12.77 7.97 8.86
CA VAL A 116 -12.50 7.76 7.45
C VAL A 116 -11.70 6.48 7.30
N GLU A 117 -12.17 5.59 6.43
CA GLU A 117 -11.40 4.41 6.06
C GLU A 117 -10.33 4.78 5.04
N CYS A 118 -9.09 4.33 5.25
CA CYS A 118 -7.98 4.57 4.34
C CYS A 118 -7.46 3.26 3.76
N SER A 119 -7.62 3.08 2.46
CA SER A 119 -6.97 2.01 1.69
C SER A 119 -5.70 2.55 1.07
N PRO A 120 -4.49 2.11 1.49
CA PRO A 120 -3.22 2.56 0.92
C PRO A 120 -2.88 1.89 -0.42
N HIS A 121 -3.85 1.30 -1.09
CA HIS A 121 -3.75 0.57 -2.35
C HIS A 121 -5.10 0.62 -3.09
N PRO A 122 -5.22 0.14 -4.34
CA PRO A 122 -6.49 0.01 -5.05
C PRO A 122 -7.54 -0.72 -4.21
N LEU A 123 -8.80 -0.42 -4.48
CA LEU A 123 -9.91 -1.04 -3.75
C LEU A 123 -10.01 -2.54 -4.05
N TYR A 124 -9.89 -3.35 -3.01
CA TYR A 124 -9.93 -4.82 -3.12
C TYR A 124 -11.26 -5.44 -2.69
N ASP A 125 -12.27 -4.63 -2.42
CA ASP A 125 -13.62 -5.12 -2.16
C ASP A 125 -14.14 -5.95 -3.33
N ALA A 126 -14.89 -6.99 -3.02
CA ALA A 126 -15.59 -7.77 -4.05
C ALA A 126 -16.54 -6.89 -4.84
N SER A 127 -16.58 -7.09 -6.16
CA SER A 127 -17.43 -6.32 -7.07
C SER A 127 -18.20 -7.26 -8.01
N ARG A 128 -19.44 -6.89 -8.32
CA ARG A 128 -20.24 -7.62 -9.29
C ARG A 128 -19.69 -7.56 -10.71
N GLY A 129 -18.87 -6.57 -11.02
CA GLY A 129 -18.30 -6.35 -12.34
C GLY A 129 -16.88 -6.86 -12.54
N LEU A 130 -16.22 -7.37 -11.49
CA LEU A 130 -14.81 -7.76 -11.55
C LEU A 130 -14.63 -9.26 -11.27
N PRO A 131 -13.55 -9.89 -11.80
CA PRO A 131 -13.08 -11.17 -11.27
C PRO A 131 -12.63 -11.00 -9.82
N PRO A 132 -12.50 -12.08 -9.03
CA PRO A 132 -11.99 -12.00 -7.68
C PRO A 132 -10.60 -11.37 -7.64
N VAL A 133 -10.38 -10.48 -6.66
CA VAL A 133 -9.06 -9.86 -6.42
C VAL A 133 -8.03 -10.95 -6.09
N GLY A 134 -6.81 -10.76 -6.55
CA GLY A 134 -5.73 -11.75 -6.44
C GLY A 134 -5.74 -12.80 -7.56
N SER A 135 -6.76 -12.83 -8.41
CA SER A 135 -6.77 -13.71 -9.60
C SER A 135 -5.76 -13.28 -10.68
N GLY A 136 -5.38 -12.02 -10.69
CA GLY A 136 -4.56 -11.41 -11.74
C GLY A 136 -5.26 -11.29 -13.10
N LEU A 137 -6.55 -11.60 -13.18
CA LEU A 137 -7.29 -11.62 -14.44
C LEU A 137 -7.79 -10.22 -14.84
N ALA A 138 -7.80 -9.99 -16.14
CA ALA A 138 -8.55 -8.87 -16.69
C ALA A 138 -10.06 -9.11 -16.55
N VAL A 139 -10.82 -8.00 -16.47
CA VAL A 139 -12.28 -8.05 -16.50
C VAL A 139 -12.75 -8.79 -17.74
N GLY A 140 -13.64 -9.74 -17.56
CA GLY A 140 -14.15 -10.58 -18.64
C GLY A 140 -14.97 -9.79 -19.63
N THR A 141 -14.57 -9.85 -20.90
CA THR A 141 -15.30 -9.28 -22.03
C THR A 141 -16.13 -10.37 -22.73
N GLY A 142 -17.29 -9.97 -23.28
CA GLY A 142 -18.19 -10.91 -23.94
C GLY A 142 -18.86 -11.94 -22.99
N PRO A 143 -19.74 -12.82 -23.51
CA PRO A 143 -20.49 -13.77 -22.69
C PRO A 143 -19.62 -14.77 -21.91
N ARG A 144 -18.60 -15.33 -22.57
CA ARG A 144 -17.69 -16.31 -21.93
C ARG A 144 -16.85 -15.69 -20.80
N GLY A 145 -16.32 -14.49 -21.00
CA GLY A 145 -15.54 -13.81 -19.99
C GLY A 145 -16.39 -13.43 -18.77
N ARG A 146 -17.61 -12.93 -18.99
CA ARG A 146 -18.56 -12.62 -17.91
C ARG A 146 -18.98 -13.88 -17.13
N LEU A 147 -19.21 -15.00 -17.84
CA LEU A 147 -19.52 -16.28 -17.20
C LEU A 147 -18.35 -16.75 -16.32
N ARG A 148 -17.10 -16.72 -16.84
CA ARG A 148 -15.90 -17.02 -16.06
C ARG A 148 -15.87 -16.21 -14.75
N ASP A 149 -15.98 -14.89 -14.86
CA ASP A 149 -15.91 -14.01 -13.68
C ASP A 149 -17.05 -14.29 -12.69
N SER A 150 -18.25 -14.61 -13.21
CA SER A 150 -19.40 -14.97 -12.38
C SER A 150 -19.17 -16.27 -11.60
N LEU A 151 -18.66 -17.31 -12.27
CA LEU A 151 -18.35 -18.59 -11.64
C LEU A 151 -17.27 -18.44 -10.57
N MET A 152 -16.21 -17.68 -10.86
CA MET A 152 -15.14 -17.40 -9.89
C MET A 152 -15.65 -16.63 -8.68
N ARG A 153 -16.52 -15.62 -8.87
CA ARG A 153 -17.15 -14.90 -7.75
C ARG A 153 -18.05 -15.80 -6.93
N ALA A 154 -18.79 -16.71 -7.56
CA ALA A 154 -19.62 -17.68 -6.86
C ALA A 154 -18.79 -18.60 -5.96
N ALA A 155 -17.63 -19.06 -6.47
CA ALA A 155 -16.71 -19.92 -5.71
C ALA A 155 -16.14 -19.21 -4.46
N THR A 156 -15.79 -17.92 -4.57
CA THR A 156 -15.24 -17.14 -3.45
C THR A 156 -16.32 -16.54 -2.52
N GLY A 157 -17.56 -16.43 -2.99
CA GLY A 157 -18.65 -15.74 -2.29
C GLY A 157 -19.01 -16.36 -0.95
N ARG A 158 -18.81 -17.69 -0.75
CA ARG A 158 -19.07 -18.34 0.55
C ARG A 158 -18.07 -17.85 1.62
N SER A 159 -16.80 -17.80 1.28
CA SER A 159 -15.75 -17.32 2.19
C SER A 159 -15.93 -15.84 2.54
N ILE A 160 -16.26 -15.01 1.54
CA ILE A 160 -16.56 -13.59 1.77
C ILE A 160 -17.70 -13.40 2.77
N ARG A 161 -18.84 -14.08 2.56
CA ARG A 161 -19.99 -14.02 3.47
C ARG A 161 -19.67 -14.55 4.87
N LEU A 162 -18.79 -15.54 4.99
CA LEU A 162 -18.34 -16.02 6.30
C LEU A 162 -17.58 -14.92 7.03
N GLY A 163 -16.58 -14.31 6.40
CA GLY A 163 -15.82 -13.20 6.98
C GLY A 163 -16.68 -11.98 7.35
N GLU A 164 -17.70 -11.66 6.53
CA GLU A 164 -18.68 -10.60 6.86
C GLU A 164 -19.48 -10.92 8.12
N ARG A 165 -19.94 -12.18 8.28
CA ARG A 165 -20.67 -12.61 9.49
C ARG A 165 -19.80 -12.58 10.74
N GLN A 166 -18.54 -13.03 10.65
CA GLN A 166 -17.58 -12.99 11.74
C GLN A 166 -17.30 -11.55 12.18
N ARG A 167 -17.11 -10.66 11.21
CA ARG A 167 -16.94 -9.23 11.47
C ARG A 167 -18.17 -8.62 12.16
N ALA A 168 -19.37 -8.92 11.66
CA ALA A 168 -20.61 -8.44 12.24
C ALA A 168 -20.80 -8.94 13.69
N ALA A 169 -20.52 -10.22 13.95
CA ALA A 169 -20.58 -10.80 15.28
C ALA A 169 -19.60 -10.14 16.26
N ALA A 170 -18.34 -9.95 15.84
CA ALA A 170 -17.32 -9.30 16.68
C ALA A 170 -17.68 -7.84 17.00
N ARG A 171 -18.28 -7.09 16.05
CA ARG A 171 -18.77 -5.72 16.29
C ARG A 171 -19.91 -5.72 17.30
N THR A 172 -20.89 -6.60 17.13
CA THR A 172 -22.03 -6.72 18.06
C THR A 172 -21.56 -7.07 19.48
N ALA A 173 -20.55 -7.93 19.61
CA ALA A 173 -19.98 -8.31 20.91
C ALA A 173 -19.34 -7.14 21.67
N ILE A 174 -18.97 -6.05 20.99
CA ILE A 174 -18.46 -4.84 21.62
C ILE A 174 -19.49 -3.70 21.68
N GLY A 175 -20.75 -3.95 21.32
CA GLY A 175 -21.84 -2.97 21.39
C GLY A 175 -22.02 -2.10 20.15
N LEU A 176 -21.35 -2.43 19.05
CA LEU A 176 -21.47 -1.69 17.79
C LEU A 176 -22.53 -2.32 16.86
N PRO A 177 -23.13 -1.56 15.94
CA PRO A 177 -23.95 -2.08 14.85
C PRO A 177 -23.16 -3.08 13.99
N PRO A 178 -23.84 -4.05 13.33
CA PRO A 178 -23.17 -5.10 12.55
C PRO A 178 -22.26 -4.58 11.41
N GLY A 179 -22.67 -3.48 10.76
CA GLY A 179 -21.93 -2.87 9.67
C GLY A 179 -21.13 -1.65 10.12
N PRO A 180 -19.91 -1.44 9.61
CA PRO A 180 -19.15 -0.21 9.88
C PRO A 180 -19.79 0.99 9.16
N CYS A 181 -19.67 2.19 9.75
CA CYS A 181 -20.22 3.43 9.20
C CYS A 181 -19.13 4.51 9.03
N PRO A 182 -18.17 4.34 8.09
CA PRO A 182 -17.22 5.40 7.80
C PRO A 182 -17.90 6.61 7.15
N ALA A 183 -17.51 7.81 7.57
CA ALA A 183 -17.98 9.06 6.96
C ALA A 183 -17.51 9.20 5.51
N ALA A 184 -16.34 8.66 5.19
CA ALA A 184 -15.81 8.53 3.83
C ALA A 184 -14.78 7.40 3.75
N ARG A 185 -14.40 7.04 2.52
CA ARG A 185 -13.28 6.13 2.23
C ARG A 185 -12.28 6.84 1.32
N LEU A 186 -11.00 6.74 1.65
CA LEU A 186 -9.89 7.16 0.80
C LEU A 186 -9.27 5.93 0.15
N VAL A 187 -9.06 5.98 -1.15
CA VAL A 187 -8.32 4.97 -1.93
C VAL A 187 -7.06 5.64 -2.44
N ALA A 188 -5.96 5.44 -1.73
CA ALA A 188 -4.69 6.12 -1.98
C ALA A 188 -3.88 5.37 -3.03
N THR A 189 -4.21 5.63 -4.31
CA THR A 189 -3.58 4.96 -5.45
C THR A 189 -3.52 5.86 -6.67
N LEU A 190 -2.76 5.44 -7.68
CA LEU A 190 -2.83 6.03 -9.01
C LEU A 190 -4.13 5.58 -9.69
N PRO A 191 -4.98 6.49 -10.19
CA PRO A 191 -6.26 6.14 -10.81
C PRO A 191 -6.16 5.10 -11.92
N ALA A 192 -5.04 5.10 -12.68
CA ALA A 192 -4.80 4.11 -13.71
C ALA A 192 -4.59 2.69 -13.17
N LEU A 193 -4.17 2.53 -11.91
CA LEU A 193 -4.06 1.23 -11.25
C LEU A 193 -5.39 0.74 -10.68
N GLU A 194 -6.36 1.62 -10.50
CA GLU A 194 -7.71 1.23 -10.07
C GLU A 194 -8.50 0.63 -11.25
N VAL A 195 -9.39 -0.28 -10.95
CA VAL A 195 -10.24 -0.92 -11.97
C VAL A 195 -11.67 -0.41 -11.81
N ARG A 196 -12.21 0.17 -12.86
CA ARG A 196 -13.61 0.64 -12.87
C ARG A 196 -14.57 -0.51 -12.53
N ARG A 197 -15.48 -0.24 -11.60
CA ARG A 197 -16.50 -1.18 -11.15
C ARG A 197 -17.88 -0.52 -11.15
N PRO A 198 -18.97 -1.27 -11.45
CA PRO A 198 -20.32 -0.71 -11.50
C PRO A 198 -20.89 -0.40 -10.11
N ASP A 199 -20.34 -0.99 -9.07
CA ASP A 199 -20.73 -0.89 -7.67
C ASP A 199 -19.67 -0.14 -6.85
N TRP A 200 -19.19 1.02 -7.41
CA TRP A 200 -18.26 1.89 -6.69
C TRP A 200 -18.91 2.36 -5.39
N PRO A 201 -18.28 2.12 -4.22
CA PRO A 201 -18.90 2.46 -2.96
C PRO A 201 -19.14 3.98 -2.82
N ALA A 202 -20.27 4.33 -2.24
CA ALA A 202 -20.59 5.73 -1.96
C ALA A 202 -19.53 6.38 -1.06
N ARG A 203 -19.33 7.69 -1.18
CA ARG A 203 -18.37 8.48 -0.39
C ARG A 203 -16.92 7.98 -0.49
N THR A 204 -16.57 7.26 -1.56
CA THR A 204 -15.22 6.76 -1.82
C THR A 204 -14.49 7.69 -2.77
N HIS A 205 -13.32 8.14 -2.37
CA HIS A 205 -12.49 9.10 -3.09
C HIS A 205 -11.14 8.48 -3.43
N ILE A 206 -10.78 8.50 -4.71
CA ILE A 206 -9.39 8.21 -5.10
C ILE A 206 -8.57 9.45 -4.75
N VAL A 207 -7.52 9.26 -3.99
CA VAL A 207 -6.54 10.27 -3.62
C VAL A 207 -5.15 9.83 -4.12
N ARG A 208 -4.20 10.78 -4.19
CA ARG A 208 -2.82 10.43 -4.56
C ARG A 208 -2.26 9.35 -3.63
N PRO A 209 -1.36 8.49 -4.12
CA PRO A 209 -0.65 7.55 -3.27
C PRO A 209 -0.02 8.23 -2.06
N LEU A 210 -0.15 7.60 -0.91
CA LEU A 210 0.42 8.06 0.35
C LEU A 210 1.82 7.47 0.49
N LEU A 211 2.81 8.24 0.12
CA LEU A 211 4.20 7.82 0.06
C LEU A 211 5.00 8.54 1.14
N TRP A 212 5.72 7.78 1.95
CA TRP A 212 6.58 8.29 3.01
C TRP A 212 7.95 7.60 2.95
N GLU A 213 8.99 8.33 3.33
CA GLU A 213 10.36 7.82 3.35
C GLU A 213 10.87 7.71 4.79
N PRO A 214 11.37 6.52 5.18
CA PRO A 214 11.80 6.27 6.57
C PRO A 214 13.15 6.92 6.92
N THR A 215 13.80 7.61 5.99
CA THR A 215 15.11 8.25 6.17
C THR A 215 15.21 9.53 5.33
N ASN A 216 16.16 10.38 5.67
CA ASN A 216 16.56 11.55 4.87
C ASN A 216 17.84 11.33 4.06
N ASP A 217 18.47 10.18 4.21
CA ASP A 217 19.69 9.85 3.46
C ASP A 217 19.43 9.76 1.96
N VAL A 218 20.43 10.01 1.16
CA VAL A 218 20.38 9.93 -0.30
C VAL A 218 21.37 8.87 -0.78
N PHE A 219 21.07 8.27 -1.93
CA PHE A 219 21.98 7.30 -2.54
C PHE A 219 23.16 8.01 -3.19
N ASP A 220 24.36 7.49 -2.95
CA ASP A 220 25.51 7.76 -3.81
C ASP A 220 25.34 6.94 -5.09
N ILE A 221 24.91 7.60 -6.16
CA ILE A 221 24.63 6.93 -7.42
C ILE A 221 25.94 6.40 -8.02
N PRO A 222 26.04 5.11 -8.42
CA PRO A 222 27.21 4.59 -9.09
C PRO A 222 27.61 5.43 -10.30
N PRO A 223 28.90 5.75 -10.50
CA PRO A 223 29.37 6.50 -11.66
C PRO A 223 29.17 5.71 -12.96
N GLY A 224 29.06 6.42 -14.09
CA GLY A 224 28.95 5.83 -15.44
C GLY A 224 27.77 6.39 -16.22
N ASP A 225 27.72 6.05 -17.51
CA ASP A 225 26.69 6.51 -18.46
C ASP A 225 25.63 5.45 -18.74
N GLY A 226 25.80 4.24 -18.21
CA GLY A 226 24.84 3.15 -18.35
C GLY A 226 23.51 3.45 -17.65
N PRO A 227 22.40 2.81 -18.08
CA PRO A 227 21.10 3.00 -17.44
C PRO A 227 21.16 2.64 -15.95
N LEU A 228 20.55 3.50 -15.13
CA LEU A 228 20.41 3.26 -13.70
C LEU A 228 19.18 2.40 -13.42
N ILE A 229 19.39 1.28 -12.75
CA ILE A 229 18.34 0.31 -12.39
C ILE A 229 18.20 0.32 -10.86
N MET A 230 17.00 0.59 -10.36
CA MET A 230 16.71 0.42 -8.95
C MET A 230 16.10 -0.96 -8.69
N VAL A 231 16.64 -1.69 -7.72
CA VAL A 231 16.11 -2.97 -7.23
C VAL A 231 15.52 -2.74 -5.86
N ALA A 232 14.22 -3.00 -5.69
CA ALA A 232 13.50 -2.82 -4.45
C ALA A 232 12.76 -4.12 -4.07
N PRO A 233 13.37 -4.98 -3.23
CA PRO A 233 12.74 -6.22 -2.79
C PRO A 233 11.46 -5.94 -1.99
N SER A 234 10.58 -6.93 -1.93
CA SER A 234 9.36 -6.84 -1.13
C SER A 234 9.68 -6.74 0.36
N THR A 235 8.97 -5.86 1.07
CA THR A 235 8.99 -5.79 2.54
C THR A 235 8.03 -6.80 3.18
N ALA A 236 7.20 -7.47 2.39
CA ALA A 236 6.26 -8.48 2.86
C ALA A 236 6.90 -9.87 2.85
N ALA A 237 6.60 -10.68 3.86
CA ALA A 237 7.07 -12.07 3.95
C ALA A 237 6.61 -12.97 2.79
N THR A 238 5.61 -12.52 2.02
CA THR A 238 5.12 -13.21 0.81
C THR A 238 5.93 -12.90 -0.45
N GLY A 239 7.02 -12.14 -0.33
CA GLY A 239 7.94 -11.87 -1.44
C GLY A 239 8.66 -13.14 -1.93
N ALA A 240 9.28 -13.06 -3.11
CA ALA A 240 10.12 -14.14 -3.61
C ALA A 240 11.41 -14.20 -2.78
N ASP A 241 11.67 -15.32 -2.10
CA ASP A 241 12.76 -15.47 -1.13
C ASP A 241 14.14 -15.12 -1.72
N ASP A 242 14.44 -15.54 -2.93
CA ASP A 242 15.74 -15.29 -3.59
C ASP A 242 15.69 -14.16 -4.63
N MET A 243 14.75 -13.22 -4.49
CA MET A 243 14.55 -12.18 -5.50
C MET A 243 15.84 -11.40 -5.80
N VAL A 244 16.53 -10.91 -4.79
CA VAL A 244 17.73 -10.07 -4.97
C VAL A 244 18.83 -10.86 -5.68
N SER A 245 19.08 -12.11 -5.27
CA SER A 245 20.08 -12.99 -5.89
C SER A 245 19.77 -13.25 -7.36
N THR A 246 18.52 -13.64 -7.67
CA THR A 246 18.09 -13.92 -9.04
C THR A 246 18.13 -12.66 -9.92
N VAL A 247 17.76 -11.51 -9.35
CA VAL A 247 17.80 -10.22 -10.08
C VAL A 247 19.22 -9.84 -10.42
N LEU A 248 20.14 -9.84 -9.44
CA LEU A 248 21.54 -9.46 -9.66
C LEU A 248 22.22 -10.42 -10.63
N GLY A 249 21.96 -11.75 -10.55
CA GLY A 249 22.43 -12.72 -11.53
C GLY A 249 21.93 -12.42 -12.94
N GLY A 250 20.64 -12.13 -13.09
CA GLY A 250 20.04 -11.73 -14.36
C GLY A 250 20.59 -10.41 -14.92
N LEU A 251 20.90 -9.44 -14.05
CA LEU A 251 21.53 -8.17 -14.44
C LEU A 251 22.96 -8.36 -14.93
N GLY A 252 23.75 -9.22 -14.27
CA GLY A 252 25.10 -9.58 -14.73
C GLY A 252 25.08 -10.23 -16.12
N ALA A 253 24.06 -11.03 -16.42
CA ALA A 253 23.87 -11.67 -17.72
C ALA A 253 23.44 -10.71 -18.85
N LEU A 254 23.07 -9.46 -18.57
CA LEU A 254 22.74 -8.46 -19.60
C LEU A 254 23.93 -8.12 -20.51
N ARG A 255 25.17 -8.27 -20.01
CA ARG A 255 26.42 -7.89 -20.73
C ARG A 255 26.36 -6.49 -21.31
N ARG A 256 25.81 -5.58 -20.51
CA ARG A 256 25.67 -4.15 -20.84
C ARG A 256 26.21 -3.34 -19.67
N ASP A 257 26.80 -2.20 -19.95
CA ASP A 257 27.13 -1.25 -18.88
C ASP A 257 25.86 -0.77 -18.20
N ILE A 258 25.74 -1.02 -16.89
CA ILE A 258 24.59 -0.66 -16.06
C ILE A 258 25.04 -0.17 -14.70
N ARG A 259 24.22 0.70 -14.12
CA ARG A 259 24.35 1.16 -12.73
C ARG A 259 23.19 0.61 -11.92
N VAL A 260 23.41 0.15 -10.71
CA VAL A 260 22.38 -0.52 -9.89
C VAL A 260 22.34 0.07 -8.49
N VAL A 261 21.14 0.39 -8.02
CA VAL A 261 20.88 0.71 -6.62
C VAL A 261 19.96 -0.36 -6.06
N VAL A 262 20.40 -1.08 -5.03
CA VAL A 262 19.56 -2.03 -4.27
C VAL A 262 19.07 -1.34 -3.02
N SER A 263 17.76 -1.08 -2.95
CA SER A 263 17.12 -0.30 -1.89
C SER A 263 16.20 -1.15 -1.04
N GLY A 264 16.45 -1.28 0.25
CA GLY A 264 15.61 -2.06 1.16
C GLY A 264 15.86 -1.75 2.64
N LEU A 265 14.95 -2.23 3.51
CA LEU A 265 15.00 -1.97 4.95
C LEU A 265 16.04 -2.84 5.68
N ASP A 266 16.17 -4.09 5.26
CA ASP A 266 16.96 -5.12 5.96
C ASP A 266 17.92 -5.81 4.95
N LEU A 267 18.84 -5.01 4.36
CA LEU A 267 19.83 -5.50 3.40
C LEU A 267 21.13 -5.86 4.12
N ASP A 268 21.72 -6.99 3.72
CA ASP A 268 23.07 -7.38 4.13
C ASP A 268 24.06 -7.08 3.00
N ASP A 269 24.84 -6.03 3.17
CA ASP A 269 25.79 -5.54 2.17
C ASP A 269 26.83 -6.59 1.80
N ALA A 270 27.30 -7.41 2.76
CA ALA A 270 28.28 -8.46 2.48
C ALA A 270 27.70 -9.56 1.59
N THR A 271 26.48 -9.98 1.86
CA THR A 271 25.75 -10.94 1.03
C THR A 271 25.54 -10.41 -0.38
N ILE A 272 25.12 -9.13 -0.52
CA ILE A 272 24.90 -8.52 -1.82
C ILE A 272 26.21 -8.40 -2.60
N ALA A 273 27.31 -7.98 -1.98
CA ALA A 273 28.63 -7.92 -2.60
C ALA A 273 29.10 -9.29 -3.12
N ALA A 274 28.87 -10.36 -2.35
CA ALA A 274 29.18 -11.73 -2.78
C ALA A 274 28.32 -12.17 -3.98
N ILE A 275 27.04 -11.78 -4.01
CA ILE A 275 26.15 -12.06 -5.15
C ILE A 275 26.63 -11.29 -6.39
N CYS A 276 26.96 -10.01 -6.27
CA CYS A 276 27.47 -9.19 -7.37
C CYS A 276 28.73 -9.78 -8.00
N THR A 277 29.67 -10.24 -7.15
CA THR A 277 30.90 -10.90 -7.61
C THR A 277 30.59 -12.16 -8.42
N ARG A 278 29.67 -13.01 -7.93
CA ARG A 278 29.27 -14.24 -8.66
C ARG A 278 28.55 -13.92 -9.96
N ALA A 279 27.74 -12.85 -9.99
CA ALA A 279 27.01 -12.37 -11.15
C ALA A 279 27.91 -11.69 -12.21
N GLY A 280 29.18 -11.41 -11.87
CA GLY A 280 30.11 -10.71 -12.76
C GLY A 280 29.76 -9.22 -12.96
N LEU A 281 29.05 -8.60 -11.99
CA LEU A 281 28.80 -7.17 -11.99
C LEU A 281 30.08 -6.40 -11.63
N PRO A 282 30.41 -5.31 -12.35
CA PRO A 282 31.65 -4.54 -12.08
C PRO A 282 31.67 -3.99 -10.65
N THR A 283 32.86 -3.97 -10.05
CA THR A 283 33.06 -3.33 -8.75
C THR A 283 32.67 -1.85 -8.82
N GLY A 284 31.84 -1.39 -7.89
CA GLY A 284 31.38 0.00 -7.83
C GLY A 284 30.18 0.31 -8.75
N SER A 285 29.70 -0.65 -9.56
CA SER A 285 28.46 -0.47 -10.33
C SER A 285 27.18 -0.71 -9.52
N VAL A 286 27.29 -1.22 -8.31
CA VAL A 286 26.18 -1.54 -7.42
C VAL A 286 26.34 -0.83 -6.08
N VAL A 287 25.33 -0.11 -5.64
CA VAL A 287 25.23 0.52 -4.32
C VAL A 287 24.01 -0.05 -3.61
N THR A 288 24.14 -0.31 -2.31
CA THR A 288 23.09 -0.87 -1.46
C THR A 288 22.75 0.08 -0.33
N GLY A 289 21.57 -0.04 0.22
CA GLY A 289 21.23 0.66 1.44
C GLY A 289 19.77 1.09 1.55
N LEU A 290 19.50 1.83 2.63
CA LEU A 290 18.23 2.50 2.87
C LEU A 290 18.43 4.01 2.71
N ALA A 291 17.89 4.56 1.63
CA ALA A 291 17.91 5.98 1.35
C ALA A 291 16.61 6.43 0.67
N ARG A 292 16.44 7.72 0.43
CA ARG A 292 15.23 8.28 -0.18
C ARG A 292 15.04 7.81 -1.62
N GLN A 293 14.12 6.88 -1.82
CA GLN A 293 13.74 6.38 -3.14
C GLN A 293 13.05 7.46 -3.98
N ASP A 294 12.25 8.33 -3.36
CA ASP A 294 11.54 9.42 -4.06
C ASP A 294 12.52 10.40 -4.72
N ARG A 295 13.62 10.76 -4.05
CA ARG A 295 14.65 11.62 -4.61
C ARG A 295 15.39 10.95 -5.77
N LEU A 296 15.72 9.68 -5.62
CA LEU A 296 16.35 8.91 -6.67
C LEU A 296 15.46 8.81 -7.91
N LEU A 297 14.18 8.54 -7.74
CA LEU A 297 13.22 8.48 -8.85
C LEU A 297 12.96 9.86 -9.48
N ALA A 298 12.95 10.92 -8.67
CA ALA A 298 12.78 12.29 -9.14
C ALA A 298 14.00 12.84 -9.92
N SER A 299 15.18 12.23 -9.79
CA SER A 299 16.38 12.64 -10.55
C SER A 299 16.22 12.50 -12.07
N GLY A 300 15.31 11.62 -12.50
CA GLY A 300 15.14 11.27 -13.91
C GLY A 300 16.22 10.31 -14.47
N GLU A 301 17.16 9.87 -13.64
CA GLU A 301 18.22 8.94 -14.06
C GLU A 301 17.77 7.48 -14.06
N VAL A 302 16.77 7.12 -13.22
CA VAL A 302 16.30 5.74 -13.09
C VAL A 302 15.55 5.30 -14.36
N ALA A 303 16.14 4.37 -15.09
CA ALA A 303 15.56 3.83 -16.32
C ALA A 303 14.44 2.81 -16.05
N THR A 304 14.56 2.01 -14.98
CA THR A 304 13.54 1.04 -14.56
C THR A 304 13.70 0.67 -13.10
N VAL A 305 12.60 0.22 -12.48
CA VAL A 305 12.60 -0.34 -11.13
C VAL A 305 12.23 -1.82 -11.19
N ILE A 306 13.05 -2.68 -10.59
CA ILE A 306 12.75 -4.11 -10.42
C ILE A 306 12.22 -4.30 -8.99
N CYS A 307 10.99 -4.79 -8.83
CA CYS A 307 10.37 -4.86 -7.51
C CYS A 307 9.42 -6.05 -7.33
N GLY A 308 9.13 -6.36 -6.06
CA GLY A 308 8.16 -7.39 -5.66
C GLY A 308 6.69 -7.02 -5.88
N SER A 309 6.39 -5.91 -6.54
CA SER A 309 5.03 -5.45 -6.88
C SER A 309 4.15 -5.02 -5.71
N GLY A 310 4.71 -4.76 -4.54
CA GLY A 310 3.97 -4.08 -3.47
C GLY A 310 3.48 -2.69 -3.94
N HIS A 311 2.28 -2.27 -3.49
CA HIS A 311 1.68 -1.03 -3.98
C HIS A 311 2.59 0.20 -3.77
N GLY A 312 3.26 0.32 -2.61
CA GLY A 312 4.09 1.48 -2.30
C GLY A 312 5.18 1.75 -3.32
N ILE A 313 5.98 0.73 -3.68
CA ILE A 313 7.06 0.88 -4.65
C ILE A 313 6.53 1.05 -6.08
N LEU A 314 5.45 0.35 -6.45
CA LEU A 314 4.82 0.56 -7.75
C LEU A 314 4.29 1.99 -7.89
N ALA A 315 3.60 2.48 -6.87
CA ALA A 315 3.07 3.84 -6.86
C ALA A 315 4.19 4.89 -6.91
N LYS A 316 5.30 4.70 -6.18
CA LYS A 316 6.47 5.58 -6.28
C LYS A 316 7.03 5.60 -7.69
N SER A 317 7.38 4.45 -8.24
CA SER A 317 7.99 4.35 -9.57
C SER A 317 7.11 4.97 -10.65
N LEU A 318 5.84 4.56 -10.68
CA LEU A 318 4.89 5.00 -11.70
C LEU A 318 4.47 6.47 -11.53
N SER A 319 4.49 7.03 -10.31
CA SER A 319 4.27 8.47 -10.10
C SER A 319 5.37 9.34 -10.71
N HIS A 320 6.58 8.81 -10.83
CA HIS A 320 7.71 9.47 -11.51
C HIS A 320 7.84 9.09 -12.99
N GLY A 321 6.88 8.34 -13.54
CA GLY A 321 6.92 7.92 -14.94
C GLY A 321 7.98 6.85 -15.24
N VAL A 322 8.48 6.16 -14.20
CA VAL A 322 9.50 5.12 -14.33
C VAL A 322 8.83 3.76 -14.52
N PRO A 323 9.11 3.05 -15.63
CA PRO A 323 8.56 1.72 -15.88
C PRO A 323 9.15 0.67 -14.94
N VAL A 324 8.46 -0.46 -14.78
CA VAL A 324 8.85 -1.47 -13.79
C VAL A 324 9.00 -2.87 -14.37
N VAL A 325 9.90 -3.65 -13.76
CA VAL A 325 9.95 -5.11 -13.90
C VAL A 325 9.44 -5.72 -12.61
N THR A 326 8.35 -6.47 -12.68
CA THR A 326 7.64 -6.97 -11.51
C THR A 326 7.92 -8.45 -11.25
N ILE A 327 8.26 -8.78 -10.01
CA ILE A 327 8.53 -10.15 -9.52
C ILE A 327 7.58 -10.40 -8.33
N PRO A 328 6.28 -10.64 -8.58
CA PRO A 328 5.33 -10.79 -7.50
C PRO A 328 5.47 -12.12 -6.77
N GLY A 329 5.31 -12.10 -5.46
CA GLY A 329 5.06 -13.28 -4.66
C GLY A 329 3.64 -13.81 -4.90
N GLY A 330 2.67 -13.33 -4.13
CA GLY A 330 1.26 -13.74 -4.24
C GLY A 330 0.28 -12.63 -3.86
N GLY A 331 -0.99 -12.96 -3.77
CA GLY A 331 -2.04 -12.04 -3.31
C GLY A 331 -2.18 -10.78 -4.16
N ASP A 332 -2.10 -9.64 -3.49
CA ASP A 332 -2.23 -8.31 -4.10
C ASP A 332 -1.03 -7.96 -5.01
N GLN A 333 0.17 -8.45 -4.71
CA GLN A 333 1.35 -8.27 -5.57
C GLN A 333 1.11 -8.87 -6.96
N TRP A 334 0.53 -10.08 -7.01
CA TRP A 334 0.14 -10.73 -8.27
C TRP A 334 -0.91 -9.93 -9.04
N GLU A 335 -1.91 -9.42 -8.35
CA GLU A 335 -2.93 -8.58 -8.96
C GLU A 335 -2.35 -7.29 -9.56
N LEU A 336 -1.51 -6.59 -8.80
CA LEU A 336 -0.89 -5.32 -9.21
C LEU A 336 0.10 -5.52 -10.36
N ALA A 337 0.94 -6.56 -10.32
CA ALA A 337 1.86 -6.88 -11.40
C ALA A 337 1.12 -7.11 -12.73
N ASN A 338 0.00 -7.85 -12.68
CA ASN A 338 -0.82 -8.07 -13.86
C ASN A 338 -1.51 -6.79 -14.36
N ARG A 339 -1.94 -5.88 -13.45
CA ARG A 339 -2.49 -4.57 -13.84
C ARG A 339 -1.45 -3.73 -14.56
N VAL A 340 -0.24 -3.61 -14.01
CA VAL A 340 0.87 -2.85 -14.61
C VAL A 340 1.27 -3.41 -15.96
N SER A 341 1.38 -4.73 -16.09
CA SER A 341 1.68 -5.39 -17.35
C SER A 341 0.62 -5.11 -18.42
N ARG A 342 -0.67 -5.19 -18.08
CA ARG A 342 -1.78 -4.84 -18.99
C ARG A 342 -1.80 -3.38 -19.41
N LEU A 343 -1.33 -2.47 -18.55
CA LEU A 343 -1.19 -1.05 -18.87
C LEU A 343 0.04 -0.74 -19.74
N GLY A 344 0.90 -1.73 -19.96
CA GLY A 344 2.12 -1.59 -20.73
C GLY A 344 3.24 -0.81 -20.02
N ALA A 345 3.10 -0.53 -18.70
CA ALA A 345 4.09 0.23 -17.95
C ALA A 345 5.19 -0.66 -17.33
N GLY A 346 5.29 -1.89 -17.75
CA GLY A 346 6.31 -2.81 -17.30
C GLY A 346 6.04 -4.24 -17.70
N THR A 347 6.92 -5.13 -17.27
CA THR A 347 6.87 -6.58 -17.55
C THR A 347 6.71 -7.37 -16.26
N LEU A 348 6.09 -8.55 -16.35
CA LEU A 348 5.93 -9.50 -15.26
C LEU A 348 6.87 -10.70 -15.49
N VAL A 349 7.71 -11.00 -14.49
CA VAL A 349 8.64 -12.12 -14.53
C VAL A 349 8.01 -13.34 -13.86
N ARG A 350 7.78 -14.40 -14.65
CA ARG A 350 7.34 -15.71 -14.16
C ARG A 350 7.61 -16.79 -15.22
N PRO A 351 8.32 -17.88 -14.89
CA PRO A 351 8.96 -18.17 -13.58
C PRO A 351 10.08 -17.19 -13.24
N VAL A 352 10.41 -17.10 -11.94
CA VAL A 352 11.49 -16.23 -11.45
C VAL A 352 12.83 -16.95 -11.68
N THR A 353 13.49 -16.58 -12.76
CA THR A 353 14.81 -17.12 -13.16
C THR A 353 15.69 -16.01 -13.73
N GLU A 354 17.00 -16.14 -13.61
CA GLU A 354 17.94 -15.15 -14.15
C GLU A 354 17.69 -14.86 -15.66
N PRO A 355 17.52 -15.86 -16.55
CA PRO A 355 17.22 -15.59 -17.96
C PRO A 355 15.92 -14.82 -18.17
N ALA A 356 14.87 -15.10 -17.37
CA ALA A 356 13.60 -14.40 -17.45
C ALA A 356 13.73 -12.93 -16.98
N VAL A 357 14.50 -12.68 -15.91
CA VAL A 357 14.84 -11.33 -15.45
C VAL A 357 15.60 -10.58 -16.53
N THR A 358 16.67 -11.19 -17.10
CA THR A 358 17.47 -10.60 -18.18
C THR A 358 16.59 -10.18 -19.37
N ALA A 359 15.70 -11.06 -19.82
CA ALA A 359 14.79 -10.80 -20.92
C ALA A 359 13.81 -9.65 -20.60
N ALA A 360 13.23 -9.66 -19.40
CA ALA A 360 12.27 -8.65 -18.97
C ALA A 360 12.90 -7.26 -18.85
N VAL A 361 14.10 -7.17 -18.24
CA VAL A 361 14.84 -5.91 -18.11
C VAL A 361 15.23 -5.37 -19.48
N ARG A 362 15.74 -6.23 -20.38
CA ARG A 362 16.06 -5.83 -21.76
C ARG A 362 14.83 -5.27 -22.47
N THR A 363 13.69 -5.94 -22.37
CA THR A 363 12.43 -5.46 -22.97
C THR A 363 12.07 -4.06 -22.49
N VAL A 364 12.12 -3.81 -21.17
CA VAL A 364 11.75 -2.51 -20.60
C VAL A 364 12.75 -1.42 -20.97
N LEU A 365 14.06 -1.73 -21.03
CA LEU A 365 15.10 -0.75 -21.37
C LEU A 365 15.10 -0.40 -22.86
N ASP A 366 14.78 -1.35 -23.75
CA ASP A 366 14.88 -1.17 -25.19
C ASP A 366 13.58 -0.65 -25.83
N ASP A 367 12.41 -0.81 -25.15
CA ASP A 367 11.12 -0.34 -25.66
C ASP A 367 10.61 0.89 -24.88
N ARG A 368 10.72 2.06 -25.51
CA ARG A 368 10.23 3.34 -24.96
C ARG A 368 8.72 3.38 -24.71
N ALA A 369 7.95 2.43 -25.25
CA ALA A 369 6.52 2.34 -24.99
C ALA A 369 6.21 2.13 -23.51
N HIS A 370 7.07 1.42 -22.76
CA HIS A 370 6.94 1.22 -21.33
C HIS A 370 7.08 2.54 -20.54
N THR A 371 8.07 3.36 -20.87
CA THR A 371 8.24 4.69 -20.26
C THR A 371 7.06 5.61 -20.60
N ALA A 372 6.60 5.60 -21.85
CA ALA A 372 5.44 6.39 -22.24
C ALA A 372 4.16 5.95 -21.51
N ALA A 373 3.99 4.64 -21.27
CA ALA A 373 2.87 4.12 -20.50
C ALA A 373 2.97 4.52 -19.01
N ALA A 374 4.15 4.44 -18.40
CA ALA A 374 4.39 4.86 -17.04
C ALA A 374 4.11 6.38 -16.87
N ALA A 375 4.52 7.21 -17.81
CA ALA A 375 4.21 8.64 -17.82
C ALA A 375 2.70 8.93 -17.90
N ARG A 376 1.93 8.16 -18.69
CA ARG A 376 0.46 8.28 -18.72
C ARG A 376 -0.17 7.90 -17.38
N ILE A 377 0.37 6.89 -16.70
CA ILE A 377 -0.10 6.50 -15.35
C ILE A 377 0.17 7.63 -14.36
N ALA A 378 1.38 8.23 -14.36
CA ALA A 378 1.70 9.38 -13.53
C ALA A 378 0.70 10.53 -13.74
N ALA A 379 0.42 10.87 -15.00
CA ALA A 379 -0.51 11.94 -15.36
C ALA A 379 -1.95 11.68 -14.88
N SER A 380 -2.34 10.42 -14.67
CA SER A 380 -3.69 10.06 -14.19
C SER A 380 -4.00 10.61 -12.79
N ALA A 381 -2.99 10.94 -11.98
CA ALA A 381 -3.15 11.49 -10.64
C ALA A 381 -3.36 13.02 -10.60
N THR A 382 -3.52 13.68 -11.75
CA THR A 382 -3.74 15.12 -11.81
C THR A 382 -5.17 15.48 -11.38
N GLY A 383 -5.32 16.52 -10.56
CA GLY A 383 -6.63 17.06 -10.16
C GLY A 383 -7.40 16.22 -9.13
N LEU A 384 -6.79 15.23 -8.50
CA LEU A 384 -7.42 14.45 -7.45
C LEU A 384 -7.71 15.29 -6.20
N VAL A 385 -8.81 14.97 -5.52
CA VAL A 385 -9.10 15.51 -4.19
C VAL A 385 -8.03 15.07 -3.20
N THR A 386 -7.70 15.94 -2.25
CA THR A 386 -6.73 15.61 -1.20
C THR A 386 -7.42 15.00 0.02
N PRO A 387 -6.71 14.17 0.83
CA PRO A 387 -7.22 13.69 2.12
C PRO A 387 -7.70 14.82 3.02
N VAL A 388 -6.99 15.94 3.05
CA VAL A 388 -7.31 17.14 3.82
C VAL A 388 -8.67 17.70 3.39
N GLN A 389 -8.92 17.87 2.10
CA GLN A 389 -10.22 18.36 1.59
C GLN A 389 -11.39 17.44 1.95
N VAL A 390 -11.17 16.13 2.02
CA VAL A 390 -12.22 15.18 2.43
C VAL A 390 -12.52 15.33 3.92
N VAL A 391 -11.48 15.39 4.76
CA VAL A 391 -11.61 15.56 6.21
C VAL A 391 -12.25 16.91 6.56
N ASP A 392 -11.83 17.99 5.94
CA ASP A 392 -12.43 19.32 6.11
C ASP A 392 -13.94 19.32 5.89
N ARG A 393 -14.42 18.65 4.84
CA ARG A 393 -15.87 18.56 4.53
C ARG A 393 -16.63 17.78 5.61
N ILE A 394 -16.01 16.72 6.16
CA ILE A 394 -16.63 15.91 7.21
C ILE A 394 -16.76 16.72 8.50
N LEU A 395 -15.69 17.37 8.93
CA LEU A 395 -15.66 18.16 10.17
C LEU A 395 -16.60 19.36 10.11
N ARG A 396 -16.70 20.07 8.95
CA ARG A 396 -17.65 21.17 8.75
C ARG A 396 -19.09 20.68 8.85
N ARG A 397 -19.45 19.55 8.20
CA ARG A 397 -20.80 18.98 8.28
C ARG A 397 -21.15 18.57 9.71
N GLY A 398 -20.22 17.96 10.45
CA GLY A 398 -20.42 17.63 11.86
C GLY A 398 -20.72 18.85 12.72
N ALA A 399 -20.03 19.97 12.50
CA ALA A 399 -20.27 21.23 13.21
C ALA A 399 -21.66 21.83 12.87
N ASP A 400 -22.10 21.74 11.61
CA ASP A 400 -23.42 22.22 11.18
C ASP A 400 -24.56 21.33 11.74
N THR A 401 -24.36 20.01 11.75
CA THR A 401 -25.34 19.04 12.31
C THR A 401 -25.48 19.20 13.81
N ALA A 402 -24.38 19.40 14.54
CA ALA A 402 -24.40 19.67 15.97
C ALA A 402 -25.17 20.97 16.33
N ARG A 403 -25.11 21.98 15.44
CA ARG A 403 -25.91 23.21 15.58
C ARG A 403 -27.40 23.01 15.28
N MET A 404 -27.75 22.01 14.47
CA MET A 404 -29.14 21.74 14.05
C MET A 404 -29.82 20.58 14.83
N GLY A 405 -29.13 19.89 15.73
CA GLY A 405 -29.72 18.87 16.64
C GLY A 405 -30.12 17.53 15.99
N SER A 406 -29.58 17.17 14.82
CA SER A 406 -29.87 15.90 14.13
C SER A 406 -28.75 14.86 14.24
N THR A 407 -29.12 13.58 14.32
CA THR A 407 -28.20 12.44 14.49
C THR A 407 -27.49 12.06 13.18
N PRO A 408 -26.19 11.66 13.18
CA PRO A 408 -25.37 11.53 11.95
C PRO A 408 -25.54 10.26 11.11
N CYS A 409 -26.37 9.30 11.46
CA CYS A 409 -26.52 8.01 10.77
C CYS A 409 -27.98 7.70 10.41
N GLU A 410 -28.58 8.45 9.48
CA GLU A 410 -29.72 8.02 8.68
C GLU A 410 -29.39 7.99 7.20
#